data_a69f63f5596b5b49dce9fc038b67d419
#
_entry.id   a69f63f5596b5b49dce9fc038b67d419
#
_cell.length_a   1.000
_cell.length_b   1.000
_cell.length_c   1.000
_cell.angle_alpha   90.00
_cell.angle_beta   90.00
_cell.angle_gamma   90.00
#
_symmetry.space_group_name_H-M   'P 1'
#
loop_
_entity.id
_entity.type
_entity.pdbx_description
1 polymer ?
#
loop_
_entity_poly.entity_id
_entity_poly.type
_entity_poly.pdbx_seq_one_letter_code
_entity_poly.pdbx_strand_id
1 'polypeptide(L)'
;YVQNVVNSIGQTLQNFGSVTFQLQALRVSVRLFSLSNMNTNTPSLDQIFLAAERLRGIINHTPLLFNAHLSEQYEANIYLKREDLQTVRSYKIRGAYNKMASLSAEALAKGVVCASAGNHAQGVAYACSKMEVKGAIFMPTTTPAQKIKQVRLFGKEWIDIHLAGDTYDDAYHASLQHQAQNNSIFVHPFDDLQVIEGQGTVGLEIFKDANFRIDYLLMAIGGGGLASGISTVFQQLSPRTKLIGVEPEGAPTMHAAIQNGEVITLDNIDKFVDGAAVKRAGDLTFEICSKSLSQILLVPEGKVCSSILQLYNEEAIVAEPAGALTVAA
;
A
#
# COMPACT_ATOMS: atom_id res chain seq x y z
N TYR A 1 -15.97 -35.33 -9.39
CA TYR A 1 -16.60 -34.37 -10.32
C TYR A 1 -15.80 -33.05 -10.40
N VAL A 2 -15.43 -32.48 -9.27
CA VAL A 2 -14.62 -31.23 -9.17
C VAL A 2 -13.24 -31.40 -9.82
N GLN A 3 -12.56 -32.54 -9.58
CA GLN A 3 -11.23 -32.82 -10.14
C GLN A 3 -11.23 -32.94 -11.68
N ASN A 4 -12.30 -33.48 -12.25
CA ASN A 4 -12.47 -33.59 -13.69
C ASN A 4 -12.75 -32.24 -14.38
N VAL A 5 -13.46 -31.35 -13.69
CA VAL A 5 -13.69 -29.96 -14.14
C VAL A 5 -12.40 -29.16 -14.12
N VAL A 6 -11.59 -29.28 -13.05
CA VAL A 6 -10.29 -28.62 -12.92
C VAL A 6 -9.31 -29.08 -14.01
N ASN A 7 -9.27 -30.39 -14.30
CA ASN A 7 -8.40 -30.92 -15.34
C ASN A 7 -8.85 -30.52 -16.76
N SER A 8 -10.17 -30.43 -17.01
CA SER A 8 -10.73 -29.92 -18.28
C SER A 8 -10.43 -28.44 -18.51
N ILE A 9 -10.52 -27.62 -17.46
CA ILE A 9 -10.17 -26.19 -17.51
C ILE A 9 -8.66 -26.03 -17.74
N GLY A 10 -7.80 -26.81 -17.09
CA GLY A 10 -6.35 -26.77 -17.26
C GLY A 10 -5.89 -27.10 -18.70
N GLN A 11 -6.54 -28.05 -19.35
CA GLN A 11 -6.26 -28.37 -20.76
C GLN A 11 -6.75 -27.28 -21.73
N THR A 12 -7.85 -26.63 -21.42
CA THR A 12 -8.36 -25.50 -22.24
C THR A 12 -7.48 -24.26 -22.11
N LEU A 13 -6.86 -24.03 -20.95
CA LEU A 13 -6.00 -22.86 -20.71
C LEU A 13 -4.67 -22.90 -21.46
N GLN A 14 -4.17 -24.08 -21.83
CA GLN A 14 -2.93 -24.21 -22.61
C GLN A 14 -3.09 -23.75 -24.08
N ASN A 15 -4.31 -23.60 -24.56
CA ASN A 15 -4.62 -23.29 -25.96
C ASN A 15 -4.99 -21.81 -26.23
N PHE A 16 -5.05 -20.93 -25.22
CA PHE A 16 -5.46 -19.55 -25.39
C PHE A 16 -4.42 -18.54 -24.87
N GLY A 17 -3.75 -17.89 -25.79
CA GLY A 17 -2.57 -17.04 -25.58
C GLY A 17 -2.82 -15.60 -25.13
N SER A 18 -3.94 -15.23 -24.47
CA SER A 18 -4.11 -13.88 -23.94
C SER A 18 -4.22 -13.86 -22.42
N VAL A 19 -3.44 -12.97 -21.79
CA VAL A 19 -3.42 -12.72 -20.35
C VAL A 19 -4.83 -12.43 -19.80
N THR A 20 -5.69 -11.78 -20.57
CA THR A 20 -7.09 -11.46 -20.22
C THR A 20 -7.94 -12.71 -20.03
N PHE A 21 -7.73 -13.74 -20.83
CA PHE A 21 -8.48 -15.00 -20.75
C PHE A 21 -7.99 -15.85 -19.57
N GLN A 22 -6.68 -15.85 -19.30
CA GLN A 22 -6.11 -16.50 -18.12
C GLN A 22 -6.63 -15.87 -16.83
N LEU A 23 -6.77 -14.55 -16.77
CA LEU A 23 -7.34 -13.84 -15.62
C LEU A 23 -8.85 -14.10 -15.43
N GLN A 24 -9.60 -14.24 -16.53
CA GLN A 24 -11.03 -14.59 -16.45
C GLN A 24 -11.23 -16.06 -16.01
N ALA A 25 -10.43 -16.97 -16.49
CA ALA A 25 -10.46 -18.37 -16.10
C ALA A 25 -9.97 -18.60 -14.66
N LEU A 26 -8.95 -17.84 -14.20
CA LEU A 26 -8.58 -17.78 -12.78
C LEU A 26 -9.75 -17.28 -11.93
N ARG A 27 -10.49 -16.23 -12.36
CA ARG A 27 -11.66 -15.72 -11.65
C ARG A 27 -12.75 -16.78 -11.44
N VAL A 28 -12.95 -17.65 -12.40
CA VAL A 28 -13.95 -18.75 -12.31
C VAL A 28 -13.46 -19.88 -11.41
N SER A 29 -12.18 -20.28 -11.53
CA SER A 29 -11.57 -21.33 -10.70
C SER A 29 -11.51 -20.90 -9.23
N VAL A 30 -11.13 -19.66 -8.98
CA VAL A 30 -11.02 -19.04 -7.68
C VAL A 30 -12.40 -18.92 -6.98
N ARG A 31 -13.46 -18.55 -7.70
CA ARG A 31 -14.84 -18.55 -7.16
C ARG A 31 -15.32 -19.92 -6.71
N LEU A 32 -14.89 -20.99 -7.36
CA LEU A 32 -15.25 -22.37 -6.98
C LEU A 32 -14.44 -22.90 -5.79
N PHE A 33 -13.22 -22.38 -5.57
CA PHE A 33 -12.34 -22.78 -4.47
C PHE A 33 -12.58 -21.97 -3.17
N SER A 34 -13.09 -20.74 -3.28
CA SER A 34 -13.31 -19.85 -2.12
C SER A 34 -14.49 -20.23 -1.23
N LEU A 35 -15.35 -21.13 -1.67
CA LEU A 35 -16.46 -21.63 -0.84
C LEU A 35 -16.03 -22.60 0.28
N SER A 36 -14.77 -23.04 0.30
CA SER A 36 -14.29 -24.03 1.27
C SER A 36 -13.33 -23.50 2.35
N ASN A 37 -12.83 -22.23 2.27
CA ASN A 37 -11.86 -21.69 3.23
C ASN A 37 -12.11 -20.23 3.57
N MET A 38 -13.26 -19.92 4.19
CA MET A 38 -13.53 -18.58 4.74
C MET A 38 -13.13 -18.48 6.21
N ASN A 39 -11.84 -18.51 6.52
CA ASN A 39 -11.31 -18.01 7.81
C ASN A 39 -9.77 -17.93 7.79
N THR A 40 -9.20 -17.08 6.96
CA THR A 40 -7.78 -16.75 7.08
C THR A 40 -7.64 -15.28 7.44
N ASN A 41 -6.95 -15.03 8.53
CA ASN A 41 -6.53 -13.69 8.97
C ASN A 41 -5.38 -13.15 8.09
N THR A 42 -5.29 -13.60 6.83
CA THR A 42 -4.26 -13.24 5.85
C THR A 42 -4.92 -12.75 4.57
N PRO A 43 -4.32 -11.75 3.89
CA PRO A 43 -4.86 -11.25 2.63
C PRO A 43 -4.82 -12.34 1.56
N SER A 44 -5.81 -12.35 0.70
CA SER A 44 -5.90 -13.32 -0.41
C SER A 44 -6.00 -12.62 -1.76
N LEU A 45 -5.57 -13.33 -2.81
CA LEU A 45 -5.67 -12.81 -4.17
C LEU A 45 -7.12 -12.49 -4.57
N ASP A 46 -8.09 -13.29 -4.11
CA ASP A 46 -9.52 -13.07 -4.35
C ASP A 46 -10.02 -11.76 -3.74
N GLN A 47 -9.62 -11.51 -2.50
CA GLN A 47 -9.99 -10.26 -1.83
C GLN A 47 -9.31 -9.05 -2.47
N ILE A 48 -8.08 -9.22 -3.00
CA ILE A 48 -7.42 -8.16 -3.77
C ILE A 48 -8.14 -7.91 -5.11
N PHE A 49 -8.66 -8.94 -5.78
CA PHE A 49 -9.52 -8.74 -6.94
C PHE A 49 -10.82 -8.00 -6.59
N LEU A 50 -11.45 -8.33 -5.46
CA LEU A 50 -12.63 -7.61 -4.97
C LEU A 50 -12.29 -6.16 -4.62
N ALA A 51 -11.12 -5.92 -4.02
CA ALA A 51 -10.61 -4.56 -3.77
C ALA A 51 -10.45 -3.78 -5.08
N ALA A 52 -9.88 -4.40 -6.13
CA ALA A 52 -9.75 -3.76 -7.44
C ALA A 52 -11.12 -3.40 -8.06
N GLU A 53 -12.16 -4.22 -7.85
CA GLU A 53 -13.52 -3.89 -8.29
C GLU A 53 -14.11 -2.71 -7.50
N ARG A 54 -13.92 -2.66 -6.16
CA ARG A 54 -14.37 -1.53 -5.33
C ARG A 54 -13.68 -0.23 -5.70
N LEU A 55 -12.43 -0.30 -6.15
CA LEU A 55 -11.62 0.86 -6.51
C LEU A 55 -11.84 1.35 -7.96
N ARG A 56 -12.60 0.61 -8.76
CA ARG A 56 -12.85 0.95 -10.17
C ARG A 56 -13.58 2.30 -10.30
N GLY A 57 -13.00 3.22 -11.06
CA GLY A 57 -13.53 4.58 -11.25
C GLY A 57 -13.31 5.52 -10.07
N ILE A 58 -12.68 5.06 -9.00
CA ILE A 58 -12.34 5.86 -7.81
C ILE A 58 -10.89 6.31 -7.86
N ILE A 59 -10.00 5.42 -8.24
CA ILE A 59 -8.56 5.68 -8.34
C ILE A 59 -8.13 5.73 -9.81
N ASN A 60 -6.98 6.32 -10.06
CA ASN A 60 -6.34 6.25 -11.36
C ASN A 60 -5.63 4.89 -11.51
N HIS A 61 -5.79 4.25 -12.68
CA HIS A 61 -4.86 3.21 -13.09
C HIS A 61 -3.55 3.91 -13.47
N THR A 62 -2.54 3.82 -12.62
CA THR A 62 -1.27 4.51 -12.86
C THR A 62 -0.40 3.74 -13.82
N PRO A 63 0.38 4.41 -14.69
CA PRO A 63 1.19 3.71 -15.66
C PRO A 63 2.40 3.00 -15.02
N LEU A 64 2.80 1.88 -15.63
CA LEU A 64 4.10 1.24 -15.44
C LEU A 64 5.01 1.71 -16.57
N LEU A 65 5.90 2.67 -16.31
CA LEU A 65 6.70 3.32 -17.34
C LEU A 65 8.12 2.80 -17.37
N PHE A 66 8.61 2.46 -18.57
CA PHE A 66 10.02 2.22 -18.81
C PHE A 66 10.81 3.52 -18.57
N ASN A 67 11.89 3.42 -17.83
CA ASN A 67 12.78 4.55 -17.58
C ASN A 67 14.11 4.35 -18.32
N ALA A 68 14.33 5.14 -19.36
CA ALA A 68 15.49 4.97 -20.25
C ALA A 68 16.82 5.31 -19.55
N HIS A 69 16.87 6.42 -18.80
CA HIS A 69 18.11 6.87 -18.13
C HIS A 69 18.57 5.88 -17.06
N LEU A 70 17.66 5.46 -16.16
CA LEU A 70 18.00 4.47 -15.15
C LEU A 70 18.36 3.12 -15.80
N SER A 71 17.69 2.75 -16.89
CA SER A 71 17.97 1.49 -17.59
C SER A 71 19.36 1.51 -18.23
N GLU A 72 19.78 2.61 -18.82
CA GLU A 72 21.14 2.79 -19.36
C GLU A 72 22.16 2.82 -18.23
N GLN A 73 21.91 3.58 -17.19
CA GLN A 73 22.82 3.75 -16.05
C GLN A 73 23.14 2.43 -15.34
N TYR A 74 22.15 1.54 -15.20
CA TYR A 74 22.27 0.28 -14.46
C TYR A 74 22.32 -0.97 -15.35
N GLU A 75 22.39 -0.80 -16.67
CA GLU A 75 22.42 -1.90 -17.65
C GLU A 75 21.28 -2.92 -17.44
N ALA A 76 20.08 -2.42 -17.10
CA ALA A 76 18.91 -3.22 -16.77
C ALA A 76 17.62 -2.58 -17.31
N ASN A 77 16.58 -3.38 -17.55
CA ASN A 77 15.28 -2.81 -17.91
C ASN A 77 14.54 -2.35 -16.65
N ILE A 78 14.54 -1.05 -16.39
CA ILE A 78 13.93 -0.44 -15.20
C ILE A 78 12.58 0.20 -15.56
N TYR A 79 11.58 -0.12 -14.77
CA TYR A 79 10.22 0.41 -14.89
C TYR A 79 9.78 1.05 -13.58
N LEU A 80 9.11 2.18 -13.68
CA LEU A 80 8.54 2.90 -12.55
C LEU A 80 7.02 2.77 -12.52
N LYS A 81 6.47 2.25 -11.43
CA LYS A 81 5.02 2.31 -11.15
C LYS A 81 4.68 3.67 -10.53
N ARG A 82 3.99 4.51 -11.28
CA ARG A 82 3.82 5.93 -11.02
C ARG A 82 2.62 6.24 -10.07
N GLU A 83 2.72 5.77 -8.82
CA GLU A 83 1.67 6.05 -7.80
C GLU A 83 1.62 7.53 -7.35
N ASP A 84 2.63 8.33 -7.66
CA ASP A 84 2.61 9.78 -7.55
C ASP A 84 1.55 10.45 -8.46
N LEU A 85 1.08 9.76 -9.49
CA LEU A 85 0.01 10.21 -10.39
C LEU A 85 -1.40 9.89 -9.88
N GLN A 86 -1.54 9.31 -8.69
CA GLN A 86 -2.84 9.22 -8.04
C GLN A 86 -3.40 10.60 -7.67
N THR A 87 -4.72 10.70 -7.52
CA THR A 87 -5.40 11.95 -7.14
C THR A 87 -4.82 12.55 -5.86
N VAL A 88 -4.50 11.71 -4.87
CA VAL A 88 -3.89 12.13 -3.60
C VAL A 88 -2.37 12.03 -3.58
N ARG A 89 -1.74 11.84 -4.75
CA ARG A 89 -0.28 11.78 -4.94
C ARG A 89 0.41 10.59 -4.27
N SER A 90 -0.34 9.54 -3.90
CA SER A 90 0.22 8.30 -3.34
C SER A 90 -0.75 7.13 -3.45
N TYR A 91 -0.23 5.92 -3.32
CA TYR A 91 -1.01 4.68 -3.31
C TYR A 91 -1.96 4.53 -2.11
N LYS A 92 -1.79 5.34 -1.07
CA LYS A 92 -2.54 5.21 0.20
C LYS A 92 -4.06 5.30 0.03
N ILE A 93 -4.52 5.99 -0.99
CA ILE A 93 -5.94 6.06 -1.37
C ILE A 93 -6.56 4.66 -1.58
N ARG A 94 -5.80 3.71 -2.11
CA ARG A 94 -6.26 2.36 -2.44
C ARG A 94 -6.71 1.61 -1.19
N GLY A 95 -5.83 1.52 -0.19
CA GLY A 95 -6.14 0.85 1.07
C GLY A 95 -7.18 1.57 1.90
N ALA A 96 -7.10 2.90 2.01
CA ALA A 96 -8.05 3.70 2.76
C ALA A 96 -9.48 3.54 2.18
N TYR A 97 -9.64 3.71 0.87
CA TYR A 97 -10.95 3.55 0.22
C TYR A 97 -11.46 2.12 0.30
N ASN A 98 -10.60 1.12 0.02
CA ASN A 98 -11.02 -0.28 0.08
C ASN A 98 -11.50 -0.67 1.48
N LYS A 99 -10.79 -0.24 2.54
CA LYS A 99 -11.22 -0.45 3.93
C LYS A 99 -12.61 0.11 4.16
N MET A 100 -12.83 1.37 3.83
CA MET A 100 -14.13 2.01 4.04
C MET A 100 -15.24 1.38 3.19
N ALA A 101 -14.96 1.06 1.92
CA ALA A 101 -15.92 0.43 1.01
C ALA A 101 -16.24 -1.04 1.37
N SER A 102 -15.48 -1.67 2.24
CA SER A 102 -15.75 -3.02 2.75
C SER A 102 -16.64 -3.03 3.99
N LEU A 103 -16.92 -1.85 4.58
CA LEU A 103 -17.76 -1.72 5.78
C LEU A 103 -19.26 -1.74 5.44
N SER A 104 -20.07 -2.18 6.39
CA SER A 104 -21.52 -2.07 6.26
C SER A 104 -22.01 -0.62 6.40
N ALA A 105 -23.19 -0.32 5.91
CA ALA A 105 -23.80 1.01 6.05
C ALA A 105 -23.91 1.44 7.52
N GLU A 106 -24.25 0.50 8.42
CA GLU A 106 -24.33 0.77 9.86
C GLU A 106 -22.96 1.09 10.49
N ALA A 107 -21.89 0.45 9.99
CA ALA A 107 -20.53 0.75 10.43
C ALA A 107 -20.09 2.13 9.93
N LEU A 108 -20.35 2.46 8.65
CA LEU A 108 -20.04 3.76 8.05
C LEU A 108 -20.83 4.90 8.71
N ALA A 109 -22.07 4.68 9.13
CA ALA A 109 -22.89 5.66 9.82
C ALA A 109 -22.28 6.13 11.16
N LYS A 110 -21.40 5.32 11.77
CA LYS A 110 -20.63 5.71 12.99
C LYS A 110 -19.46 6.64 12.69
N GLY A 111 -19.16 6.86 11.41
CA GLY A 111 -17.98 7.58 10.97
C GLY A 111 -16.68 6.80 11.11
N VAL A 112 -15.62 7.38 10.56
CA VAL A 112 -14.28 6.78 10.60
C VAL A 112 -13.29 7.70 11.32
N VAL A 113 -12.20 7.11 11.83
CA VAL A 113 -11.13 7.86 12.47
C VAL A 113 -9.78 7.33 12.04
N CYS A 114 -8.80 8.21 11.89
CA CYS A 114 -7.41 7.82 11.69
C CYS A 114 -6.44 8.80 12.36
N ALA A 115 -5.20 8.36 12.58
CA ALA A 115 -4.08 9.19 12.98
C ALA A 115 -3.04 9.22 11.88
N SER A 116 -2.86 10.36 11.25
CA SER A 116 -1.82 10.58 10.23
C SER A 116 -1.78 12.05 9.81
N ALA A 117 -0.57 12.58 9.59
CA ALA A 117 -0.35 13.91 9.03
C ALA A 117 0.08 13.87 7.54
N GLY A 118 0.12 12.68 6.92
CA GLY A 118 0.66 12.47 5.56
C GLY A 118 -0.33 11.81 4.60
N ASN A 119 0.22 10.96 3.74
CA ASN A 119 -0.49 10.31 2.64
C ASN A 119 -1.73 9.50 3.07
N HIS A 120 -1.66 8.85 4.24
CA HIS A 120 -2.80 8.08 4.75
C HIS A 120 -3.98 9.02 5.11
N ALA A 121 -3.71 10.13 5.78
CA ALA A 121 -4.74 11.14 6.07
C ALA A 121 -5.41 11.67 4.80
N GLN A 122 -4.63 11.94 3.75
CA GLN A 122 -5.16 12.36 2.45
C GLN A 122 -6.02 11.28 1.79
N GLY A 123 -5.59 10.01 1.88
CA GLY A 123 -6.36 8.87 1.38
C GLY A 123 -7.70 8.69 2.11
N VAL A 124 -7.70 8.77 3.45
CA VAL A 124 -8.93 8.69 4.25
C VAL A 124 -9.82 9.89 3.98
N ALA A 125 -9.28 11.11 3.94
CA ALA A 125 -10.03 12.33 3.64
C ALA A 125 -10.74 12.24 2.29
N TYR A 126 -10.03 11.80 1.26
CA TYR A 126 -10.60 11.59 -0.07
C TYR A 126 -11.72 10.54 -0.05
N ALA A 127 -11.50 9.42 0.63
CA ALA A 127 -12.51 8.37 0.76
C ALA A 127 -13.76 8.89 1.49
N CYS A 128 -13.59 9.65 2.59
CA CYS A 128 -14.70 10.30 3.30
C CYS A 128 -15.52 11.19 2.35
N SER A 129 -14.86 12.05 1.59
CA SER A 129 -15.54 12.94 0.63
C SER A 129 -16.26 12.19 -0.50
N LYS A 130 -15.66 11.09 -1.00
CA LYS A 130 -16.25 10.29 -2.08
C LYS A 130 -17.43 9.44 -1.65
N MET A 131 -17.45 9.02 -0.39
CA MET A 131 -18.49 8.15 0.16
C MET A 131 -19.49 8.91 1.02
N GLU A 132 -19.29 10.23 1.19
CA GLU A 132 -20.12 11.09 2.06
C GLU A 132 -20.20 10.58 3.50
N VAL A 133 -19.05 10.10 4.01
CA VAL A 133 -18.90 9.55 5.36
C VAL A 133 -18.10 10.53 6.22
N LYS A 134 -18.57 10.78 7.45
CA LYS A 134 -17.85 11.63 8.40
C LYS A 134 -16.56 10.97 8.85
N GLY A 135 -15.46 11.74 8.87
CA GLY A 135 -14.14 11.28 9.30
C GLY A 135 -13.48 12.25 10.28
N ALA A 136 -12.90 11.71 11.34
CA ALA A 136 -12.05 12.44 12.29
C ALA A 136 -10.57 12.11 11.99
N ILE A 137 -9.76 13.13 11.68
CA ILE A 137 -8.35 12.95 11.32
C ILE A 137 -7.49 13.62 12.39
N PHE A 138 -6.72 12.80 13.11
CA PHE A 138 -5.84 13.26 14.18
C PHE A 138 -4.42 13.48 13.67
N MET A 139 -3.84 14.63 14.01
CA MET A 139 -2.50 15.05 13.61
C MET A 139 -1.79 15.68 14.81
N PRO A 140 -0.46 15.59 14.89
CA PRO A 140 0.32 16.40 15.84
C PRO A 140 0.09 17.90 15.62
N THR A 141 0.19 18.69 16.68
CA THR A 141 0.13 20.16 16.61
C THR A 141 1.26 20.75 15.77
N THR A 142 2.38 20.02 15.68
CA THR A 142 3.57 20.36 14.88
C THR A 142 3.40 20.10 13.37
N THR A 143 2.23 19.62 12.94
CA THR A 143 1.99 19.31 11.52
C THR A 143 2.05 20.57 10.66
N PRO A 144 2.85 20.59 9.56
CA PRO A 144 2.94 21.75 8.68
C PRO A 144 1.57 22.15 8.09
N ALA A 145 1.30 23.44 8.06
CA ALA A 145 0.03 23.99 7.54
C ALA A 145 -0.30 23.53 6.11
N GLN A 146 0.73 23.29 5.28
CA GLN A 146 0.56 22.76 3.93
C GLN A 146 -0.06 21.36 3.94
N LYS A 147 0.38 20.46 4.84
CA LYS A 147 -0.18 19.11 4.95
C LYS A 147 -1.64 19.15 5.43
N ILE A 148 -1.94 20.00 6.40
CA ILE A 148 -3.32 20.23 6.89
C ILE A 148 -4.21 20.73 5.74
N LYS A 149 -3.71 21.70 4.94
CA LYS A 149 -4.45 22.24 3.78
C LYS A 149 -4.75 21.17 2.74
N GLN A 150 -3.81 20.26 2.47
CA GLN A 150 -4.02 19.17 1.51
C GLN A 150 -5.09 18.18 1.98
N VAL A 151 -5.09 17.81 3.25
CA VAL A 151 -6.12 16.93 3.81
C VAL A 151 -7.50 17.58 3.75
N ARG A 152 -7.62 18.88 4.09
CA ARG A 152 -8.88 19.63 3.95
C ARG A 152 -9.36 19.71 2.49
N LEU A 153 -8.44 19.87 1.54
CA LEU A 153 -8.78 19.92 0.11
C LEU A 153 -9.47 18.63 -0.34
N PHE A 154 -8.99 17.46 0.11
CA PHE A 154 -9.55 16.18 -0.29
C PHE A 154 -10.80 15.81 0.49
N GLY A 155 -10.87 16.13 1.78
CA GLY A 155 -11.97 15.72 2.66
C GLY A 155 -13.16 16.67 2.66
N LYS A 156 -12.93 17.96 2.28
CA LYS A 156 -13.96 19.01 2.23
C LYS A 156 -14.75 19.09 3.56
N GLU A 157 -16.08 19.09 3.49
CA GLU A 157 -17.02 19.11 4.61
C GLU A 157 -17.20 17.76 5.32
N TRP A 158 -16.58 16.70 4.82
CA TRP A 158 -16.75 15.35 5.35
C TRP A 158 -15.75 14.98 6.44
N ILE A 159 -14.80 15.87 6.72
CA ILE A 159 -13.77 15.58 7.74
C ILE A 159 -13.65 16.69 8.79
N ASP A 160 -13.32 16.26 10.00
CA ASP A 160 -12.87 17.12 11.08
C ASP A 160 -11.39 16.81 11.38
N ILE A 161 -10.55 17.86 11.41
CA ILE A 161 -9.12 17.73 11.71
C ILE A 161 -8.90 18.13 13.16
N HIS A 162 -8.35 17.20 13.94
CA HIS A 162 -8.02 17.36 15.36
C HIS A 162 -6.50 17.42 15.50
N LEU A 163 -5.99 18.54 16.00
CA LEU A 163 -4.58 18.69 16.34
C LEU A 163 -4.41 18.30 17.81
N ALA A 164 -3.62 17.25 18.09
CA ALA A 164 -3.49 16.66 19.42
C ALA A 164 -2.05 16.24 19.70
N GLY A 165 -1.47 16.78 20.79
CA GLY A 165 -0.10 16.53 21.23
C GLY A 165 0.96 16.99 20.21
N ASP A 166 2.21 16.73 20.51
CA ASP A 166 3.33 17.17 19.69
C ASP A 166 3.95 16.05 18.83
N THR A 167 3.57 14.80 19.15
CA THR A 167 4.09 13.61 18.46
C THR A 167 2.99 12.84 17.74
N TYR A 168 3.41 11.95 16.83
CA TYR A 168 2.49 11.01 16.20
C TYR A 168 1.79 10.12 17.23
N ASP A 169 2.52 9.67 18.27
CA ASP A 169 1.98 8.79 19.31
C ASP A 169 0.89 9.48 20.11
N ASP A 170 1.05 10.79 20.42
CA ASP A 170 0.00 11.58 21.09
C ASP A 170 -1.27 11.66 20.23
N ALA A 171 -1.12 11.99 18.96
CA ALA A 171 -2.24 12.07 18.03
C ALA A 171 -2.92 10.69 17.85
N TYR A 172 -2.13 9.61 17.81
CA TYR A 172 -2.63 8.25 17.74
C TYR A 172 -3.46 7.88 18.98
N HIS A 173 -2.93 8.13 20.20
CA HIS A 173 -3.68 7.88 21.42
C HIS A 173 -4.97 8.70 21.51
N ALA A 174 -4.93 9.98 21.14
CA ALA A 174 -6.13 10.82 21.07
C ALA A 174 -7.17 10.26 20.07
N SER A 175 -6.72 9.72 18.94
CA SER A 175 -7.61 9.10 17.95
C SER A 175 -8.28 7.82 18.48
N LEU A 176 -7.57 7.00 19.26
CA LEU A 176 -8.15 5.82 19.92
C LEU A 176 -9.16 6.19 21.00
N GLN A 177 -8.92 7.25 21.76
CA GLN A 177 -9.89 7.77 22.73
C GLN A 177 -11.17 8.25 22.01
N HIS A 178 -11.02 8.98 20.91
CA HIS A 178 -12.15 9.41 20.07
C HIS A 178 -12.91 8.22 19.51
N GLN A 179 -12.20 7.19 19.02
CA GLN A 179 -12.80 5.94 18.55
C GLN A 179 -13.69 5.30 19.61
N ALA A 180 -13.16 5.16 20.84
CA ALA A 180 -13.88 4.54 21.95
C ALA A 180 -15.13 5.34 22.35
N GLN A 181 -15.04 6.67 22.39
CA GLN A 181 -16.13 7.56 22.77
C GLN A 181 -17.26 7.60 21.73
N ASN A 182 -16.91 7.56 20.43
CA ASN A 182 -17.86 7.72 19.32
C ASN A 182 -18.22 6.39 18.65
N ASN A 183 -17.61 5.30 19.08
CA ASN A 183 -17.76 3.97 18.46
C ASN A 183 -17.49 3.99 16.93
N SER A 184 -16.61 4.92 16.50
CA SER A 184 -16.21 5.08 15.10
C SER A 184 -15.24 3.98 14.65
N ILE A 185 -15.08 3.81 13.34
CA ILE A 185 -14.20 2.76 12.79
C ILE A 185 -12.80 3.33 12.57
N PHE A 186 -11.79 2.70 13.20
CA PHE A 186 -10.40 3.08 12.97
C PHE A 186 -9.91 2.58 11.60
N VAL A 187 -9.37 3.48 10.79
CA VAL A 187 -8.74 3.15 9.50
C VAL A 187 -7.23 3.17 9.69
N HIS A 188 -6.65 1.98 9.89
CA HIS A 188 -5.23 1.82 10.17
C HIS A 188 -4.38 2.15 8.91
N PRO A 189 -3.20 2.79 9.02
CA PRO A 189 -2.39 3.21 7.87
C PRO A 189 -1.72 2.07 7.11
N PHE A 190 -1.62 0.85 7.67
CA PHE A 190 -0.95 -0.29 7.05
C PHE A 190 -1.34 -1.66 7.64
N ASP A 191 -1.58 -1.78 8.96
CA ASP A 191 -1.78 -3.07 9.64
C ASP A 191 -3.27 -3.41 9.77
N ASP A 192 -3.91 -3.55 8.65
CA ASP A 192 -5.33 -3.90 8.52
C ASP A 192 -5.51 -4.71 7.24
N LEU A 193 -6.24 -5.82 7.32
CA LEU A 193 -6.41 -6.76 6.22
C LEU A 193 -6.96 -6.08 4.96
N GLN A 194 -8.03 -5.30 5.10
CA GLN A 194 -8.66 -4.62 3.97
C GLN A 194 -7.79 -3.49 3.42
N VAL A 195 -6.99 -2.83 4.27
CA VAL A 195 -5.99 -1.86 3.81
C VAL A 195 -4.92 -2.55 2.98
N ILE A 196 -4.36 -3.66 3.44
CA ILE A 196 -3.35 -4.46 2.73
C ILE A 196 -3.91 -4.94 1.37
N GLU A 197 -5.14 -5.45 1.35
CA GLU A 197 -5.81 -5.89 0.12
C GLU A 197 -5.98 -4.75 -0.90
N GLY A 198 -6.35 -3.55 -0.43
CA GLY A 198 -6.39 -2.35 -1.26
C GLY A 198 -5.02 -2.00 -1.85
N GLN A 199 -3.95 -2.05 -1.05
CA GLN A 199 -2.59 -1.81 -1.51
C GLN A 199 -2.11 -2.88 -2.49
N GLY A 200 -2.56 -4.13 -2.34
CA GLY A 200 -2.27 -5.24 -3.25
C GLY A 200 -2.72 -4.99 -4.69
N THR A 201 -3.69 -4.09 -4.91
CA THR A 201 -4.13 -3.70 -6.26
C THR A 201 -3.01 -3.03 -7.07
N VAL A 202 -2.00 -2.43 -6.44
CA VAL A 202 -0.77 -1.97 -7.12
C VAL A 202 -0.05 -3.15 -7.78
N GLY A 203 0.09 -4.25 -7.04
CA GLY A 203 0.70 -5.48 -7.57
C GLY A 203 -0.10 -6.09 -8.72
N LEU A 204 -1.44 -6.06 -8.66
CA LEU A 204 -2.29 -6.52 -9.77
C LEU A 204 -2.10 -5.67 -11.03
N GLU A 205 -2.01 -4.35 -10.90
CA GLU A 205 -1.76 -3.46 -12.02
C GLU A 205 -0.39 -3.71 -12.62
N ILE A 206 0.68 -3.79 -11.80
CA ILE A 206 2.03 -4.10 -12.26
C ILE A 206 2.05 -5.42 -13.03
N PHE A 207 1.43 -6.47 -12.48
CA PHE A 207 1.38 -7.78 -13.13
C PHE A 207 0.62 -7.77 -14.47
N LYS A 208 -0.45 -6.97 -14.57
CA LYS A 208 -1.24 -6.83 -15.80
C LYS A 208 -0.54 -5.99 -16.87
N ASP A 209 0.15 -4.93 -16.45
CA ASP A 209 0.79 -3.98 -17.35
C ASP A 209 2.13 -4.51 -17.89
N ALA A 210 2.78 -5.39 -17.14
CA ALA A 210 4.03 -6.00 -17.54
C ALA A 210 3.81 -7.08 -18.63
N ASN A 211 4.22 -6.78 -19.86
CA ASN A 211 4.24 -7.73 -20.99
C ASN A 211 5.54 -8.54 -21.06
N PHE A 212 6.27 -8.61 -19.94
CA PHE A 212 7.59 -9.22 -19.79
C PHE A 212 7.71 -9.86 -18.40
N ARG A 213 8.75 -10.68 -18.23
CA ARG A 213 9.06 -11.26 -16.93
C ARG A 213 9.69 -10.20 -16.03
N ILE A 214 9.17 -10.09 -14.83
CA ILE A 214 9.75 -9.24 -13.78
C ILE A 214 10.71 -10.11 -12.95
N ASP A 215 11.98 -9.77 -12.95
CA ASP A 215 12.99 -10.50 -12.17
C ASP A 215 13.03 -10.00 -10.72
N TYR A 216 12.93 -8.69 -10.53
CA TYR A 216 12.99 -8.01 -9.22
C TYR A 216 11.88 -6.98 -9.10
N LEU A 217 11.26 -6.88 -7.94
CA LEU A 217 10.31 -5.83 -7.59
C LEU A 217 10.74 -5.17 -6.29
N LEU A 218 11.14 -3.90 -6.37
CA LEU A 218 11.56 -3.09 -5.23
C LEU A 218 10.36 -2.32 -4.67
N MET A 219 10.19 -2.34 -3.35
CA MET A 219 9.05 -1.73 -2.65
C MET A 219 9.52 -0.96 -1.44
N ALA A 220 9.17 0.33 -1.35
CA ALA A 220 9.39 1.12 -0.16
C ALA A 220 8.58 0.55 1.02
N ILE A 221 9.22 0.38 2.15
CA ILE A 221 8.63 -0.13 3.38
C ILE A 221 8.69 0.94 4.47
N GLY A 222 7.54 1.21 5.08
CA GLY A 222 7.41 1.79 6.39
C GLY A 222 6.76 0.74 7.28
N GLY A 223 5.44 0.82 7.53
CA GLY A 223 4.72 -0.20 8.29
C GLY A 223 4.42 -1.52 7.57
N GLY A 224 4.80 -1.68 6.30
CA GLY A 224 4.72 -2.94 5.55
C GLY A 224 3.44 -3.17 4.72
N GLY A 225 2.43 -2.31 4.79
CA GLY A 225 1.13 -2.57 4.14
C GLY A 225 1.18 -2.72 2.61
N LEU A 226 2.00 -1.89 1.91
CA LEU A 226 2.19 -2.00 0.46
C LEU A 226 2.92 -3.30 0.10
N ALA A 227 4.05 -3.55 0.77
CA ALA A 227 4.86 -4.73 0.52
C ALA A 227 4.06 -6.01 0.78
N SER A 228 3.26 -6.07 1.85
CA SER A 228 2.37 -7.21 2.15
C SER A 228 1.33 -7.44 1.04
N GLY A 229 0.66 -6.38 0.59
CA GLY A 229 -0.34 -6.49 -0.47
C GLY A 229 0.25 -6.95 -1.80
N ILE A 230 1.36 -6.35 -2.24
CA ILE A 230 2.06 -6.73 -3.47
C ILE A 230 2.61 -8.16 -3.36
N SER A 231 3.20 -8.52 -2.21
CA SER A 231 3.72 -9.86 -1.97
C SER A 231 2.65 -10.93 -2.12
N THR A 232 1.44 -10.70 -1.61
CA THR A 232 0.30 -11.62 -1.75
C THR A 232 -0.02 -11.89 -3.24
N VAL A 233 0.05 -10.88 -4.08
CA VAL A 233 -0.18 -11.02 -5.53
C VAL A 233 0.96 -11.80 -6.19
N PHE A 234 2.20 -11.37 -5.96
CA PHE A 234 3.36 -11.91 -6.69
C PHE A 234 3.72 -13.33 -6.28
N GLN A 235 3.52 -13.71 -5.03
CA GLN A 235 3.70 -15.10 -4.60
C GLN A 235 2.80 -16.09 -5.38
N GLN A 236 1.62 -15.65 -5.79
CA GLN A 236 0.66 -16.50 -6.51
C GLN A 236 0.79 -16.36 -8.04
N LEU A 237 0.95 -15.14 -8.56
CA LEU A 237 0.93 -14.89 -10.00
C LEU A 237 2.32 -14.86 -10.65
N SER A 238 3.36 -14.55 -9.89
CA SER A 238 4.75 -14.49 -10.38
C SER A 238 5.77 -14.95 -9.32
N PRO A 239 5.71 -16.21 -8.87
CA PRO A 239 6.50 -16.72 -7.74
C PRO A 239 8.02 -16.72 -7.97
N ARG A 240 8.46 -16.49 -9.21
CA ARG A 240 9.89 -16.36 -9.55
C ARG A 240 10.42 -14.94 -9.40
N THR A 241 9.57 -13.94 -9.28
CA THR A 241 9.97 -12.55 -9.02
C THR A 241 10.53 -12.43 -7.62
N LYS A 242 11.72 -11.89 -7.50
CA LYS A 242 12.32 -11.58 -6.19
C LYS A 242 11.74 -10.28 -5.64
N LEU A 243 11.13 -10.36 -4.47
CA LEU A 243 10.53 -9.21 -3.78
C LEU A 243 11.54 -8.62 -2.82
N ILE A 244 11.87 -7.34 -3.03
CA ILE A 244 12.88 -6.63 -2.28
C ILE A 244 12.23 -5.46 -1.56
N GLY A 245 12.34 -5.45 -0.22
CA GLY A 245 11.97 -4.31 0.59
C GLY A 245 13.06 -3.24 0.56
N VAL A 246 12.68 -1.98 0.68
CA VAL A 246 13.62 -0.86 0.80
C VAL A 246 13.18 0.02 1.95
N GLU A 247 14.06 0.23 2.93
CA GLU A 247 13.85 1.11 4.08
C GLU A 247 14.94 2.18 4.17
N PRO A 248 14.66 3.36 4.74
CA PRO A 248 15.71 4.31 5.08
C PRO A 248 16.54 3.80 6.25
N GLU A 249 17.85 4.05 6.24
CA GLU A 249 18.75 3.65 7.34
C GLU A 249 18.33 4.22 8.69
N GLY A 250 17.77 5.44 8.69
CA GLY A 250 17.29 6.10 9.91
C GLY A 250 15.97 5.55 10.47
N ALA A 251 15.25 4.66 9.74
CA ALA A 251 14.02 4.03 10.23
C ALA A 251 13.89 2.59 9.69
N PRO A 252 14.81 1.65 10.03
CA PRO A 252 14.88 0.30 9.47
C PRO A 252 13.94 -0.67 10.22
N THR A 253 12.68 -0.34 10.34
CA THR A 253 11.75 -0.95 11.30
C THR A 253 11.40 -2.40 10.96
N MET A 254 11.07 -2.68 9.70
CA MET A 254 10.77 -4.05 9.24
C MET A 254 12.04 -4.90 9.19
N HIS A 255 13.16 -4.33 8.77
CA HIS A 255 14.46 -5.00 8.80
C HIS A 255 14.83 -5.43 10.21
N ALA A 256 14.74 -4.53 11.19
CA ALA A 256 15.01 -4.83 12.58
C ALA A 256 14.05 -5.89 13.14
N ALA A 257 12.75 -5.83 12.81
CA ALA A 257 11.79 -6.84 13.20
C ALA A 257 12.14 -8.22 12.63
N ILE A 258 12.51 -8.32 11.35
CA ILE A 258 12.90 -9.59 10.72
C ILE A 258 14.19 -10.15 11.34
N GLN A 259 15.18 -9.29 11.62
CA GLN A 259 16.43 -9.70 12.28
C GLN A 259 16.20 -10.24 13.69
N ASN A 260 15.25 -9.66 14.44
CA ASN A 260 14.93 -10.12 15.79
C ASN A 260 13.94 -11.31 15.82
N GLY A 261 13.29 -11.62 14.69
CA GLY A 261 12.26 -12.66 14.61
C GLY A 261 10.91 -12.24 15.20
N GLU A 262 10.76 -10.99 15.66
CA GLU A 262 9.53 -10.43 16.23
C GLU A 262 9.40 -8.93 15.96
N VAL A 263 8.20 -8.41 16.08
CA VAL A 263 7.96 -6.97 15.92
C VAL A 263 8.49 -6.22 17.13
N ILE A 264 9.41 -5.32 16.88
CA ILE A 264 10.01 -4.44 17.91
C ILE A 264 9.62 -2.98 17.65
N THR A 265 9.72 -2.17 18.69
CA THR A 265 9.56 -0.72 18.60
C THR A 265 10.93 -0.05 18.72
N LEU A 266 11.31 0.73 17.70
CA LEU A 266 12.55 1.49 17.71
C LEU A 266 12.42 2.71 18.65
N ASP A 267 13.42 2.96 19.47
CA ASP A 267 13.45 4.11 20.38
C ASP A 267 13.46 5.42 19.62
N ASN A 268 14.36 5.53 18.63
CA ASN A 268 14.56 6.71 17.81
C ASN A 268 14.54 6.35 16.32
N ILE A 269 13.96 7.24 15.52
CA ILE A 269 13.98 7.14 14.06
C ILE A 269 14.27 8.51 13.45
N ASP A 270 14.93 8.53 12.29
CA ASP A 270 14.98 9.71 11.44
C ASP A 270 13.65 9.84 10.68
N LYS A 271 13.10 11.05 10.66
CA LYS A 271 11.79 11.34 10.03
C LYS A 271 11.93 11.98 8.65
N PHE A 272 13.13 12.05 8.09
CA PHE A 272 13.33 12.66 6.78
C PHE A 272 12.50 11.97 5.70
N VAL A 273 12.50 10.63 5.68
CA VAL A 273 11.65 9.84 4.78
C VAL A 273 10.28 9.58 5.44
N ASP A 274 9.53 10.65 5.69
CA ASP A 274 8.33 10.65 6.54
C ASP A 274 7.23 9.66 6.09
N GLY A 275 7.11 9.40 4.78
CA GLY A 275 6.18 8.40 4.23
C GLY A 275 6.53 6.94 4.56
N ALA A 276 7.78 6.67 5.00
CA ALA A 276 8.29 5.35 5.39
C ALA A 276 8.78 5.28 6.86
N ALA A 277 8.93 6.43 7.54
CA ALA A 277 9.47 6.49 8.89
C ALA A 277 8.41 6.15 9.95
N VAL A 278 8.39 4.90 10.38
CA VAL A 278 7.55 4.41 11.49
C VAL A 278 8.43 3.76 12.57
N LYS A 279 8.05 3.86 13.84
CA LYS A 279 8.78 3.24 14.94
C LYS A 279 8.53 1.75 15.08
N ARG A 280 7.40 1.26 14.60
CA ARG A 280 6.97 -0.12 14.76
C ARG A 280 6.29 -0.59 13.47
N ALA A 281 6.69 -1.77 12.97
CA ALA A 281 5.98 -2.48 11.90
C ALA A 281 4.63 -3.00 12.40
N GLY A 282 3.72 -3.34 11.50
CA GLY A 282 2.49 -4.02 11.88
C GLY A 282 2.74 -5.49 12.20
N ASP A 283 1.92 -6.09 13.06
CA ASP A 283 2.02 -7.51 13.40
C ASP A 283 1.66 -8.38 12.18
N LEU A 284 0.55 -8.06 11.51
CA LEU A 284 0.12 -8.76 10.30
C LEU A 284 1.11 -8.52 9.13
N THR A 285 1.55 -7.27 8.94
CA THR A 285 2.50 -6.96 7.87
C THR A 285 3.86 -7.60 8.09
N PHE A 286 4.34 -7.71 9.33
CA PHE A 286 5.55 -8.44 9.67
C PHE A 286 5.43 -9.93 9.32
N GLU A 287 4.31 -10.57 9.71
CA GLU A 287 4.08 -11.98 9.40
C GLU A 287 4.16 -12.27 7.88
N ILE A 288 3.63 -11.36 7.06
CA ILE A 288 3.66 -11.50 5.61
C ILE A 288 5.05 -11.18 5.05
N CYS A 289 5.63 -10.05 5.42
CA CYS A 289 6.91 -9.59 4.89
C CYS A 289 8.06 -10.53 5.24
N SER A 290 8.10 -11.04 6.47
CA SER A 290 9.14 -11.98 6.92
C SER A 290 9.17 -13.28 6.12
N LYS A 291 8.02 -13.71 5.56
CA LYS A 291 7.90 -14.92 4.74
C LYS A 291 8.06 -14.68 3.25
N SER A 292 7.82 -13.46 2.79
CA SER A 292 7.69 -13.15 1.35
C SER A 292 8.85 -12.37 0.76
N LEU A 293 9.52 -11.54 1.55
CA LEU A 293 10.62 -10.72 1.05
C LEU A 293 11.91 -11.55 0.93
N SER A 294 12.58 -11.42 -0.21
CA SER A 294 13.89 -12.04 -0.43
C SER A 294 14.99 -11.36 0.39
N GLN A 295 14.88 -10.05 0.55
CA GLN A 295 15.79 -9.21 1.36
C GLN A 295 15.16 -7.84 1.61
N ILE A 296 15.76 -7.08 2.53
CA ILE A 296 15.50 -5.65 2.72
C ILE A 296 16.81 -4.90 2.54
N LEU A 297 16.80 -3.88 1.68
CA LEU A 297 17.89 -2.95 1.47
C LEU A 297 17.68 -1.72 2.37
N LEU A 298 18.73 -1.29 3.05
CA LEU A 298 18.75 -0.05 3.81
C LEU A 298 19.43 1.03 2.98
N VAL A 299 18.82 2.20 2.90
CA VAL A 299 19.29 3.31 2.05
C VAL A 299 19.57 4.54 2.91
N PRO A 300 20.80 5.09 2.86
CA PRO A 300 21.11 6.35 3.52
C PRO A 300 20.25 7.51 3.00
N GLU A 301 19.80 8.40 3.88
CA GLU A 301 18.95 9.55 3.55
C GLU A 301 19.62 10.48 2.51
N GLY A 302 20.95 10.58 2.53
CA GLY A 302 21.69 11.33 1.51
C GLY A 302 21.52 10.78 0.10
N LYS A 303 21.44 9.46 -0.07
CA LYS A 303 21.13 8.85 -1.38
C LYS A 303 19.70 9.16 -1.81
N VAL A 304 18.74 9.13 -0.88
CA VAL A 304 17.35 9.51 -1.17
C VAL A 304 17.27 10.95 -1.67
N CYS A 305 18.01 11.89 -1.04
CA CYS A 305 18.11 13.28 -1.51
C CYS A 305 18.65 13.35 -2.95
N SER A 306 19.74 12.63 -3.24
CA SER A 306 20.32 12.60 -4.58
C SER A 306 19.35 12.05 -5.62
N SER A 307 18.62 10.99 -5.29
CA SER A 307 17.63 10.40 -6.18
C SER A 307 16.42 11.29 -6.42
N ILE A 308 15.97 12.09 -5.44
CA ILE A 308 14.94 13.11 -5.64
C ILE A 308 15.41 14.14 -6.68
N LEU A 309 16.65 14.62 -6.56
CA LEU A 309 17.23 15.58 -7.50
C LEU A 309 17.40 14.96 -8.89
N GLN A 310 17.85 13.72 -8.98
CA GLN A 310 17.97 12.99 -10.24
C GLN A 310 16.61 12.86 -10.93
N LEU A 311 15.59 12.35 -10.24
CA LEU A 311 14.24 12.23 -10.78
C LEU A 311 13.68 13.58 -11.24
N TYR A 312 13.95 14.66 -10.51
CA TYR A 312 13.51 15.99 -10.90
C TYR A 312 14.24 16.50 -12.15
N ASN A 313 15.56 16.40 -12.18
CA ASN A 313 16.38 17.00 -13.25
C ASN A 313 16.34 16.18 -14.54
N GLU A 314 16.33 14.87 -14.45
CA GLU A 314 16.49 13.97 -15.60
C GLU A 314 15.12 13.46 -16.13
N GLU A 315 14.13 13.31 -15.23
CA GLU A 315 12.85 12.70 -15.56
C GLU A 315 11.65 13.66 -15.46
N ALA A 316 11.86 14.89 -14.98
CA ALA A 316 10.80 15.82 -14.61
C ALA A 316 9.76 15.22 -13.64
N ILE A 317 10.21 14.30 -12.78
CA ILE A 317 9.40 13.64 -11.77
C ILE A 317 9.63 14.33 -10.41
N VAL A 318 8.55 14.82 -9.81
CA VAL A 318 8.56 15.34 -8.45
C VAL A 318 8.10 14.23 -7.51
N ALA A 319 9.05 13.61 -6.82
CA ALA A 319 8.80 12.55 -5.85
C ALA A 319 9.01 13.05 -4.42
N GLU A 320 8.18 12.59 -3.50
CA GLU A 320 8.49 12.70 -2.06
C GLU A 320 9.63 11.73 -1.68
N PRO A 321 10.29 11.91 -0.52
CA PRO A 321 11.39 11.04 -0.12
C PRO A 321 11.03 9.55 -0.15
N ALA A 322 9.85 9.16 0.33
CA ALA A 322 9.42 7.76 0.29
C ALA A 322 9.19 7.24 -1.13
N GLY A 323 8.77 8.11 -2.07
CA GLY A 323 8.62 7.77 -3.49
C GLY A 323 9.96 7.57 -4.20
N ALA A 324 11.00 8.31 -3.81
CA ALA A 324 12.35 8.18 -4.36
C ALA A 324 13.17 7.03 -3.72
N LEU A 325 12.72 6.47 -2.60
CA LEU A 325 13.47 5.50 -1.80
C LEU A 325 13.89 4.26 -2.60
N THR A 326 13.02 3.72 -3.45
CA THR A 326 13.32 2.55 -4.29
C THR A 326 14.24 2.85 -5.46
N VAL A 327 14.32 4.10 -5.91
CA VAL A 327 15.29 4.54 -6.93
C VAL A 327 16.68 4.73 -6.29
N ALA A 328 16.70 5.10 -5.03
CA ALA A 328 17.93 5.29 -4.27
C ALA A 328 18.62 3.95 -3.90
N ALA A 329 17.89 2.86 -3.90
CA ALA A 329 18.41 1.53 -3.57
C ALA A 329 19.29 0.94 -4.67
#